data_2be758a91cdad8a6f3d0304377e43d17
#
_entry.id   2be758a91cdad8a6f3d0304377e43d17
#
_cell.length_a   1.000
_cell.length_b   1.000
_cell.length_c   1.000
_cell.angle_alpha   90.00
_cell.angle_beta   90.00
_cell.angle_gamma   90.00
#
_symmetry.space_group_name_H-M   'P 1'
#
loop_
_entity.id
_entity.type
_entity.pdbx_description
1 polymer ?
#
loop_
_entity_poly.entity_id
_entity_poly.type
_entity_poly.pdbx_seq_one_letter_code
_entity_poly.pdbx_strand_id
1 'polypeptide(L)'
;MKKTAFLMKTTRVFSTVRKSAWLVTLAVAVGGQFYPPLGLLVPLIMISLMGMSLLKGRYWCGNFCPHGSFFDFLLLPLSRNKKIPGLLASKITVVLFFIFFMFNLTRRFVAAIGNIENVPLYNSVGTIFSTTYLIVLLAGGLLAVTISPRTWCQFCPMGSIQTLLYKLGKAAGLTAGRDKKVTVNHQLLCHSCGKCARVCPMQLEPYREFTVSNNQFNDEKCIRCLTCIKNCPVKILSLAAATEAGTLLKDADLEGFQVSDQYRGEIVGVKELKKNIREFTIKLLDSKSMKLTPGQFVLVEVEGERGLYRAYTVSSAGRDGSEIGITVKRLEDGYGSNLLFEKFREGAMLKIKGPMGKELLIDGKRDKLLFVANGIGITPFAYATKYLLEDNNSSKFAGEITLLYGVRHEEDLIYDDLFSGLTTNHPNLHYYKALSRADSSNTRRGYVTDILKELEIDPLTTVYICGTKGMADRTMEILSEKGIPKNSVHYENLSA
;
A
#
# COMPACT_ATOMS: atom_id res chain seq x y z
N MET A 1 17.94 16.47 -7.29
CA MET A 1 16.71 15.85 -6.71
C MET A 1 17.07 14.56 -5.95
N LYS A 2 16.62 14.38 -4.71
CA LYS A 2 16.81 13.13 -3.98
C LYS A 2 15.96 12.04 -4.65
N LYS A 3 16.57 10.95 -5.14
CA LYS A 3 15.82 9.78 -5.64
C LYS A 3 14.94 9.25 -4.51
N THR A 4 13.65 9.19 -4.73
CA THR A 4 12.70 8.66 -3.73
C THR A 4 13.00 7.18 -3.51
N ALA A 5 13.32 6.80 -2.26
CA ALA A 5 13.67 5.43 -1.92
C ALA A 5 12.46 4.50 -2.10
N PHE A 6 12.69 3.30 -2.67
CA PHE A 6 11.64 2.31 -2.81
C PHE A 6 11.09 1.86 -1.44
N LEU A 7 11.98 1.56 -0.49
CA LEU A 7 11.60 1.10 0.84
C LEU A 7 11.14 2.25 1.73
N MET A 8 10.02 2.06 2.41
CA MET A 8 9.41 3.07 3.27
C MET A 8 9.62 2.75 4.74
N LYS A 9 9.92 3.79 5.53
CA LYS A 9 9.86 3.76 7.00
C LYS A 9 8.44 4.05 7.47
N THR A 10 7.45 3.27 7.02
CA THR A 10 6.08 3.52 7.45
C THR A 10 5.79 2.94 8.83
N THR A 11 4.62 3.31 9.35
CA THR A 11 4.06 2.77 10.60
C THR A 11 4.00 1.25 10.53
N ARG A 12 4.84 0.58 11.32
CA ARG A 12 4.78 -0.86 11.54
C ARG A 12 3.56 -1.20 12.39
N VAL A 13 3.00 -2.37 12.16
CA VAL A 13 1.97 -2.89 13.06
C VAL A 13 2.65 -3.58 14.23
N PHE A 14 2.27 -3.18 15.44
CA PHE A 14 2.77 -3.78 16.67
C PHE A 14 1.62 -4.31 17.52
N SER A 15 1.67 -5.59 17.87
CA SER A 15 0.83 -6.13 18.95
C SER A 15 1.27 -5.51 20.29
N THR A 16 0.41 -5.59 21.31
CA THR A 16 0.74 -5.08 22.66
C THR A 16 2.02 -5.70 23.17
N VAL A 17 2.17 -7.03 23.03
CA VAL A 17 3.38 -7.75 23.43
C VAL A 17 4.61 -7.24 22.67
N ARG A 18 4.50 -7.00 21.38
CA ARG A 18 5.63 -6.53 20.57
C ARG A 18 6.08 -5.11 20.90
N LYS A 19 5.21 -4.28 21.46
CA LYS A 19 5.58 -2.92 21.93
C LYS A 19 6.51 -2.95 23.14
N SER A 20 6.41 -3.97 24.00
CA SER A 20 7.16 -4.11 25.24
C SER A 20 8.22 -5.21 25.22
N ALA A 21 8.19 -6.16 24.28
CA ALA A 21 9.10 -7.31 24.23
C ALA A 21 10.59 -6.92 24.16
N TRP A 22 10.94 -5.73 23.66
CA TRP A 22 12.30 -5.21 23.64
C TRP A 22 12.91 -5.06 25.04
N LEU A 23 12.08 -4.89 26.10
CA LEU A 23 12.54 -4.85 27.49
C LEU A 23 13.19 -6.18 27.89
N VAL A 24 12.64 -7.31 27.43
CA VAL A 24 13.23 -8.64 27.65
C VAL A 24 14.62 -8.74 27.01
N THR A 25 14.81 -8.15 25.80
CA THR A 25 16.15 -8.11 25.18
C THR A 25 17.15 -7.37 26.03
N LEU A 26 16.79 -6.21 26.58
CA LEU A 26 17.69 -5.44 27.45
C LEU A 26 17.91 -6.13 28.78
N ALA A 27 16.89 -6.67 29.42
CA ALA A 27 16.99 -7.39 30.66
C ALA A 27 17.94 -8.58 30.55
N VAL A 28 17.82 -9.39 29.50
CA VAL A 28 18.66 -10.55 29.27
C VAL A 28 20.08 -10.16 28.81
N ALA A 29 20.20 -9.26 27.83
CA ALA A 29 21.47 -8.90 27.22
C ALA A 29 22.38 -8.11 28.19
N VAL A 30 21.81 -7.15 28.91
CA VAL A 30 22.55 -6.27 29.83
C VAL A 30 22.45 -6.78 31.26
N GLY A 31 21.24 -6.96 31.79
CA GLY A 31 21.03 -7.46 33.16
C GLY A 31 21.63 -8.83 33.41
N GLY A 32 21.58 -9.71 32.39
CA GLY A 32 22.19 -11.04 32.47
C GLY A 32 23.73 -11.08 32.56
N GLN A 33 24.41 -9.95 32.30
CA GLN A 33 25.86 -9.85 32.55
C GLN A 33 26.16 -9.69 34.05
N PHE A 34 25.22 -9.13 34.81
CA PHE A 34 25.33 -8.91 36.24
C PHE A 34 24.63 -10.04 37.03
N TYR A 35 23.53 -10.56 36.50
CA TYR A 35 22.76 -11.65 37.09
C TYR A 35 22.51 -12.76 36.06
N PRO A 36 23.44 -13.73 35.91
CA PRO A 36 23.40 -14.78 34.90
C PRO A 36 22.10 -15.57 34.80
N PRO A 37 21.36 -15.87 35.88
CA PRO A 37 20.11 -16.60 35.79
C PRO A 37 19.02 -15.96 34.88
N LEU A 38 19.10 -14.65 34.60
CA LEU A 38 18.22 -14.02 33.63
C LEU A 38 18.35 -14.63 32.22
N GLY A 39 19.52 -15.15 31.88
CA GLY A 39 19.75 -15.87 30.61
C GLY A 39 18.92 -17.14 30.48
N LEU A 40 18.44 -17.74 31.57
CA LEU A 40 17.58 -18.93 31.54
C LEU A 40 16.19 -18.66 30.99
N LEU A 41 15.78 -17.38 30.86
CA LEU A 41 14.57 -17.02 30.13
C LEU A 41 14.64 -17.38 28.62
N VAL A 42 15.86 -17.44 28.07
CA VAL A 42 16.07 -17.71 26.64
C VAL A 42 15.67 -19.13 26.24
N PRO A 43 16.07 -20.22 26.90
CA PRO A 43 15.55 -21.55 26.63
C PRO A 43 14.04 -21.64 26.69
N LEU A 44 13.38 -20.98 27.63
CA LEU A 44 11.91 -20.93 27.71
C LEU A 44 11.30 -20.26 26.47
N ILE A 45 11.88 -19.11 26.07
CA ILE A 45 11.51 -18.43 24.84
C ILE A 45 11.72 -19.34 23.61
N MET A 46 12.83 -20.07 23.55
CA MET A 46 13.13 -20.99 22.46
C MET A 46 12.13 -22.16 22.35
N ILE A 47 11.75 -22.78 23.47
CA ILE A 47 10.74 -23.84 23.50
C ILE A 47 9.41 -23.33 22.96
N SER A 48 8.95 -22.17 23.42
CA SER A 48 7.71 -21.52 22.96
C SER A 48 7.77 -21.19 21.47
N LEU A 49 8.90 -20.67 20.98
CA LEU A 49 9.19 -20.38 19.58
C LEU A 49 9.11 -21.65 18.72
N MET A 50 9.74 -22.74 19.16
CA MET A 50 9.77 -24.00 18.43
C MET A 50 8.36 -24.61 18.31
N GLY A 51 7.60 -24.67 19.40
CA GLY A 51 6.22 -25.15 19.39
C GLY A 51 5.32 -24.35 18.45
N MET A 52 5.42 -23.03 18.50
CA MET A 52 4.64 -22.16 17.60
C MET A 52 5.07 -22.31 16.13
N SER A 53 6.35 -22.56 15.87
CA SER A 53 6.88 -22.69 14.51
C SER A 53 6.38 -23.93 13.79
N LEU A 54 6.14 -25.03 14.48
CA LEU A 54 5.52 -26.24 13.92
C LEU A 54 4.13 -25.94 13.33
N LEU A 55 3.40 -24.98 13.91
CA LEU A 55 2.01 -24.67 13.54
C LEU A 55 1.88 -23.49 12.59
N LYS A 56 2.69 -22.43 12.77
CA LYS A 56 2.49 -21.10 12.15
C LYS A 56 3.75 -20.50 11.52
N GLY A 57 4.82 -21.29 11.33
CA GLY A 57 6.07 -20.84 10.74
C GLY A 57 6.72 -19.69 11.52
N ARG A 58 7.22 -18.66 10.83
CA ARG A 58 7.93 -17.53 11.44
C ARG A 58 7.03 -16.50 12.13
N TYR A 59 5.81 -16.89 12.53
CA TYR A 59 4.86 -16.02 13.23
C TYR A 59 5.43 -15.37 14.49
N TRP A 60 6.23 -16.14 15.26
CA TRP A 60 6.94 -15.63 16.44
C TRP A 60 7.80 -14.41 16.15
N CYS A 61 8.57 -14.45 15.05
CA CYS A 61 9.45 -13.35 14.65
C CYS A 61 8.71 -12.03 14.40
N GLY A 62 7.47 -12.11 13.94
CA GLY A 62 6.65 -10.94 13.65
C GLY A 62 5.88 -10.41 14.85
N ASN A 63 5.61 -11.24 15.88
CA ASN A 63 4.64 -10.92 16.91
C ASN A 63 5.18 -10.95 18.35
N PHE A 64 6.22 -11.76 18.65
CA PHE A 64 6.72 -11.97 20.00
C PHE A 64 8.23 -11.77 20.17
N CYS A 65 9.01 -11.88 19.09
CA CYS A 65 10.48 -11.87 19.16
C CYS A 65 11.03 -10.61 19.85
N PRO A 66 11.75 -10.73 20.99
CA PRO A 66 12.30 -9.59 21.72
C PRO A 66 13.27 -8.75 20.87
N HIS A 67 14.27 -9.37 20.22
CA HIS A 67 15.20 -8.67 19.32
C HIS A 67 14.47 -8.04 18.14
N GLY A 68 13.45 -8.73 17.58
CA GLY A 68 12.65 -8.18 16.50
C GLY A 68 11.86 -6.96 16.92
N SER A 69 11.38 -6.93 18.17
CA SER A 69 10.76 -5.75 18.78
C SER A 69 11.77 -4.62 18.89
N PHE A 70 12.95 -4.89 19.48
CA PHE A 70 14.01 -3.90 19.63
C PHE A 70 14.40 -3.25 18.30
N PHE A 71 14.66 -4.05 17.27
CA PHE A 71 15.08 -3.54 15.95
C PHE A 71 13.98 -2.72 15.24
N ASP A 72 12.73 -3.17 15.29
CA ASP A 72 11.63 -2.48 14.57
C ASP A 72 11.04 -1.30 15.37
N PHE A 73 10.98 -1.40 16.71
CA PHE A 73 10.34 -0.38 17.52
C PHE A 73 11.30 0.76 17.89
N LEU A 74 12.51 0.41 18.35
CA LEU A 74 13.48 1.41 18.79
C LEU A 74 14.40 1.88 17.66
N LEU A 75 14.91 0.97 16.81
CA LEU A 75 15.95 1.30 15.83
C LEU A 75 15.43 1.70 14.45
N LEU A 76 14.15 1.46 14.11
CA LEU A 76 13.61 1.86 12.81
C LEU A 76 13.75 3.37 12.51
N PRO A 77 13.50 4.29 13.45
CA PRO A 77 13.71 5.72 13.21
C PRO A 77 15.15 6.06 12.83
N LEU A 78 16.12 5.41 13.48
CA LEU A 78 17.57 5.62 13.30
C LEU A 78 18.11 4.88 12.06
N SER A 79 17.41 3.86 11.56
CA SER A 79 17.86 3.01 10.47
C SER A 79 17.94 3.77 9.14
N ARG A 80 18.95 3.47 8.32
CA ARG A 80 19.02 3.94 6.93
C ARG A 80 17.97 3.30 6.02
N ASN A 81 17.39 2.18 6.44
CA ASN A 81 16.35 1.42 5.73
C ASN A 81 16.67 1.15 4.24
N LYS A 82 17.91 0.74 3.99
CA LYS A 82 18.40 0.38 2.64
C LYS A 82 17.97 -1.03 2.27
N LYS A 83 18.09 -1.36 0.97
CA LYS A 83 17.93 -2.74 0.49
C LYS A 83 18.99 -3.63 1.13
N ILE A 84 18.56 -4.76 1.68
CA ILE A 84 19.44 -5.76 2.28
C ILE A 84 20.25 -6.42 1.16
N PRO A 85 21.60 -6.47 1.26
CA PRO A 85 22.43 -7.15 0.26
C PRO A 85 22.03 -8.60 0.08
N GLY A 86 21.91 -9.04 -1.19
CA GLY A 86 21.50 -10.41 -1.52
C GLY A 86 22.41 -11.48 -0.91
N LEU A 87 23.71 -11.16 -0.74
CA LEU A 87 24.66 -12.04 -0.06
C LEU A 87 24.21 -12.41 1.36
N LEU A 88 23.74 -11.43 2.16
CA LEU A 88 23.26 -11.68 3.54
C LEU A 88 21.95 -12.48 3.58
N ALA A 89 21.18 -12.47 2.52
CA ALA A 89 19.94 -13.24 2.40
C ALA A 89 20.12 -14.58 1.66
N SER A 90 21.35 -14.87 1.18
CA SER A 90 21.67 -16.07 0.40
C SER A 90 21.58 -17.34 1.26
N LYS A 91 21.22 -18.47 0.64
CA LYS A 91 21.17 -19.78 1.30
C LYS A 91 22.54 -20.18 1.87
N ILE A 92 23.63 -19.86 1.14
CA ILE A 92 25.01 -20.16 1.57
C ILE A 92 25.34 -19.43 2.86
N THR A 93 25.11 -18.12 2.93
CA THR A 93 25.35 -17.33 4.15
C THR A 93 24.53 -17.85 5.34
N VAL A 94 23.26 -18.19 5.11
CA VAL A 94 22.37 -18.73 6.14
C VAL A 94 22.93 -20.06 6.70
N VAL A 95 23.36 -20.98 5.82
CA VAL A 95 23.89 -22.30 6.23
C VAL A 95 25.24 -22.14 6.94
N LEU A 96 26.17 -21.39 6.36
CA LEU A 96 27.50 -21.19 6.96
C LEU A 96 27.40 -20.51 8.34
N PHE A 97 26.55 -19.47 8.43
CA PHE A 97 26.35 -18.79 9.71
C PHE A 97 25.64 -19.68 10.74
N PHE A 98 24.71 -20.53 10.31
CA PHE A 98 24.07 -21.51 11.18
C PHE A 98 25.07 -22.52 11.76
N ILE A 99 25.92 -23.09 10.90
CA ILE A 99 27.00 -24.02 11.32
C ILE A 99 27.95 -23.35 12.29
N PHE A 100 28.43 -22.14 11.95
CA PHE A 100 29.30 -21.35 12.82
C PHE A 100 28.66 -21.08 14.19
N PHE A 101 27.39 -20.69 14.21
CA PHE A 101 26.66 -20.42 15.44
C PHE A 101 26.52 -21.68 16.31
N MET A 102 26.12 -22.80 15.71
CA MET A 102 25.94 -24.07 16.41
C MET A 102 27.25 -24.58 16.95
N PHE A 103 28.33 -24.51 16.17
CA PHE A 103 29.68 -24.88 16.64
C PHE A 103 30.11 -24.08 17.87
N ASN A 104 29.96 -22.75 17.82
CA ASN A 104 30.32 -21.90 18.97
C ASN A 104 29.43 -22.15 20.19
N LEU A 105 28.14 -22.38 19.98
CA LEU A 105 27.21 -22.69 21.06
C LEU A 105 27.59 -24.02 21.74
N THR A 106 27.80 -25.08 20.94
CA THR A 106 28.24 -26.41 21.46
C THR A 106 29.55 -26.31 22.24
N ARG A 107 30.57 -25.62 21.69
CA ARG A 107 31.84 -25.40 22.36
C ARG A 107 31.67 -24.74 23.73
N ARG A 108 30.80 -23.73 23.86
CA ARG A 108 30.52 -23.05 25.13
C ARG A 108 29.81 -23.95 26.14
N PHE A 109 28.87 -24.80 25.67
CA PHE A 109 28.19 -25.79 26.50
C PHE A 109 29.15 -26.86 27.02
N VAL A 110 30.05 -27.39 26.17
CA VAL A 110 31.08 -28.37 26.58
C VAL A 110 32.00 -27.76 27.65
N ALA A 111 32.43 -26.50 27.43
CA ALA A 111 33.28 -25.81 28.45
C ALA A 111 32.50 -25.56 29.76
N ALA A 112 31.20 -25.26 29.71
CA ALA A 112 30.37 -25.09 30.91
C ALA A 112 30.24 -26.40 31.72
N ILE A 113 30.03 -27.52 31.01
CA ILE A 113 29.98 -28.86 31.66
C ILE A 113 31.31 -29.23 32.28
N GLY A 114 32.44 -28.95 31.60
CA GLY A 114 33.77 -29.21 32.13
C GLY A 114 34.17 -28.34 33.34
N ASN A 115 33.44 -27.28 33.65
CA ASN A 115 33.70 -26.37 34.77
C ASN A 115 32.62 -26.41 35.87
N ILE A 116 31.81 -27.47 35.90
CA ILE A 116 30.63 -27.59 36.78
C ILE A 116 30.99 -27.58 38.27
N GLU A 117 32.19 -28.03 38.61
CA GLU A 117 32.71 -28.05 40.00
C GLU A 117 32.96 -26.64 40.55
N ASN A 118 33.34 -25.69 39.70
CA ASN A 118 33.69 -24.33 40.08
C ASN A 118 32.53 -23.35 39.98
N VAL A 119 31.63 -23.55 39.02
CA VAL A 119 30.50 -22.65 38.76
C VAL A 119 29.21 -23.45 38.58
N PRO A 120 28.13 -23.10 39.31
CA PRO A 120 26.85 -23.78 39.13
C PRO A 120 26.41 -23.78 37.68
N LEU A 121 25.94 -24.93 37.18
CA LEU A 121 25.56 -25.11 35.77
C LEU A 121 24.52 -24.06 35.28
N TYR A 122 23.55 -23.70 36.13
CA TYR A 122 22.54 -22.70 35.77
C TYR A 122 23.14 -21.30 35.53
N ASN A 123 24.22 -20.92 36.27
CA ASN A 123 24.93 -19.67 36.03
C ASN A 123 25.72 -19.72 34.73
N SER A 124 26.41 -20.83 34.45
CA SER A 124 27.18 -21.02 33.21
C SER A 124 26.25 -20.98 31.99
N VAL A 125 25.14 -21.71 32.05
CA VAL A 125 24.11 -21.70 30.99
C VAL A 125 23.48 -20.31 30.82
N GLY A 126 23.15 -19.66 31.93
CA GLY A 126 22.63 -18.29 31.92
C GLY A 126 23.57 -17.31 31.24
N THR A 127 24.89 -17.38 31.58
CA THR A 127 25.93 -16.55 30.96
C THR A 127 26.07 -16.80 29.46
N ILE A 128 26.01 -18.06 29.00
CA ILE A 128 26.05 -18.41 27.57
C ILE A 128 24.94 -17.68 26.80
N PHE A 129 23.71 -17.75 27.29
CA PHE A 129 22.59 -17.13 26.64
C PHE A 129 22.57 -15.59 26.73
N SER A 130 22.91 -15.03 27.91
CA SER A 130 23.00 -13.57 28.10
C SER A 130 24.06 -12.94 27.20
N THR A 131 25.25 -13.55 27.13
CA THR A 131 26.33 -13.09 26.25
C THR A 131 25.94 -13.22 24.78
N THR A 132 25.28 -14.31 24.39
CA THR A 132 24.77 -14.48 23.03
C THR A 132 23.74 -13.40 22.69
N TYR A 133 22.82 -13.08 23.61
CA TYR A 133 21.85 -12.00 23.45
C TYR A 133 22.51 -10.63 23.29
N LEU A 134 23.58 -10.37 24.06
CA LEU A 134 24.36 -9.12 23.95
C LEU A 134 25.04 -9.01 22.59
N ILE A 135 25.68 -10.08 22.10
CA ILE A 135 26.32 -10.10 20.78
C ILE A 135 25.30 -9.83 19.70
N VAL A 136 24.12 -10.47 19.76
CA VAL A 136 23.03 -10.25 18.80
C VAL A 136 22.48 -8.83 18.88
N LEU A 137 22.35 -8.27 20.10
CA LEU A 137 21.92 -6.89 20.31
C LEU A 137 22.87 -5.90 19.64
N LEU A 138 24.17 -6.04 19.84
CA LEU A 138 25.21 -5.14 19.31
C LEU A 138 25.36 -5.31 17.79
N ALA A 139 25.65 -6.53 17.33
CA ALA A 139 25.87 -6.81 15.91
C ALA A 139 24.59 -6.60 15.09
N GLY A 140 23.45 -7.12 15.56
CA GLY A 140 22.15 -6.94 14.92
C GLY A 140 21.68 -5.48 14.96
N GLY A 141 21.97 -4.76 16.06
CA GLY A 141 21.69 -3.33 16.20
C GLY A 141 22.50 -2.48 15.21
N LEU A 142 23.79 -2.77 15.05
CA LEU A 142 24.65 -2.12 14.06
C LEU A 142 24.10 -2.33 12.64
N LEU A 143 23.76 -3.56 12.27
CA LEU A 143 23.14 -3.87 10.98
C LEU A 143 21.76 -3.22 10.82
N ALA A 144 20.98 -3.10 11.89
CA ALA A 144 19.68 -2.46 11.87
C ALA A 144 19.79 -0.96 11.56
N VAL A 145 20.76 -0.27 12.12
CA VAL A 145 21.00 1.18 11.89
C VAL A 145 21.62 1.41 10.51
N THR A 146 22.67 0.65 10.17
CA THR A 146 23.45 0.90 8.94
C THR A 146 22.76 0.43 7.66
N ILE A 147 21.95 -0.64 7.72
CA ILE A 147 21.28 -1.23 6.56
C ILE A 147 19.75 -1.17 6.74
N SER A 148 19.18 -2.10 7.52
CA SER A 148 17.73 -2.21 7.71
C SER A 148 17.42 -2.96 9.01
N PRO A 149 16.32 -2.65 9.73
CA PRO A 149 16.00 -3.25 11.03
C PRO A 149 15.99 -4.78 11.04
N ARG A 150 15.63 -5.41 9.93
CA ARG A 150 15.52 -6.87 9.83
C ARG A 150 16.68 -7.54 9.07
N THR A 151 17.81 -6.84 8.91
CA THR A 151 18.98 -7.42 8.24
C THR A 151 19.47 -8.68 8.96
N TRP A 152 19.65 -8.63 10.29
CA TRP A 152 20.01 -9.81 11.10
C TRP A 152 19.04 -10.98 10.90
N CYS A 153 17.73 -10.70 10.75
CA CYS A 153 16.69 -11.72 10.62
C CYS A 153 16.76 -12.52 9.32
N GLN A 154 17.57 -12.10 8.33
CA GLN A 154 17.75 -12.85 7.08
C GLN A 154 18.57 -14.13 7.28
N PHE A 155 19.55 -14.11 8.19
CA PHE A 155 20.45 -15.23 8.46
C PHE A 155 20.43 -15.69 9.92
N CYS A 156 19.48 -15.22 10.73
CA CYS A 156 19.33 -15.58 12.15
C CYS A 156 19.14 -17.10 12.31
N PRO A 157 19.95 -17.79 13.14
CA PRO A 157 19.85 -19.24 13.34
C PRO A 157 18.48 -19.68 13.84
N MET A 158 17.85 -18.90 14.73
CA MET A 158 16.50 -19.19 15.22
C MET A 158 15.46 -19.08 14.10
N GLY A 159 15.66 -18.17 13.15
CA GLY A 159 14.81 -18.08 11.95
C GLY A 159 14.93 -19.31 11.03
N SER A 160 16.14 -19.88 10.94
CA SER A 160 16.40 -21.11 10.17
C SER A 160 15.73 -22.32 10.82
N ILE A 161 15.86 -22.46 12.14
CA ILE A 161 15.17 -23.53 12.92
C ILE A 161 13.65 -23.42 12.74
N GLN A 162 13.09 -22.22 12.85
CA GLN A 162 11.64 -22.02 12.64
C GLN A 162 11.18 -22.47 11.25
N THR A 163 11.96 -22.15 10.22
CA THR A 163 11.63 -22.55 8.85
C THR A 163 11.69 -24.08 8.69
N LEU A 164 12.70 -24.74 9.29
CA LEU A 164 12.81 -26.21 9.28
C LEU A 164 11.64 -26.87 10.01
N LEU A 165 11.35 -26.42 11.24
CA LEU A 165 10.22 -26.93 12.04
C LEU A 165 8.88 -26.73 11.33
N TYR A 166 8.69 -25.59 10.66
CA TYR A 166 7.49 -25.34 9.87
C TYR A 166 7.33 -26.33 8.72
N LYS A 167 8.44 -26.67 8.02
CA LYS A 167 8.40 -27.69 6.95
C LYS A 167 8.00 -29.06 7.51
N LEU A 168 8.54 -29.44 8.66
CA LEU A 168 8.18 -30.66 9.36
C LEU A 168 6.70 -30.64 9.80
N GLY A 169 6.24 -29.54 10.40
CA GLY A 169 4.84 -29.37 10.78
C GLY A 169 3.89 -29.42 9.59
N LYS A 170 4.30 -28.87 8.43
CA LYS A 170 3.53 -28.95 7.19
C LYS A 170 3.44 -30.38 6.65
N ALA A 171 4.57 -31.11 6.65
CA ALA A 171 4.61 -32.51 6.24
C ALA A 171 3.75 -33.40 7.15
N ALA A 172 3.72 -33.11 8.46
CA ALA A 172 2.88 -33.80 9.44
C ALA A 172 1.41 -33.33 9.47
N GLY A 173 0.99 -32.41 8.59
CA GLY A 173 -0.40 -31.91 8.55
C GLY A 173 -0.78 -30.98 9.69
N LEU A 174 0.15 -30.63 10.60
CA LEU A 174 -0.14 -29.81 11.79
C LEU A 174 -0.49 -28.35 11.48
N THR A 175 -0.18 -27.88 10.30
CA THR A 175 -0.42 -26.47 9.87
C THR A 175 -1.83 -26.26 9.35
N ALA A 176 -2.57 -27.31 9.01
CA ALA A 176 -3.90 -27.23 8.43
C ALA A 176 -4.85 -26.44 9.35
N GLY A 177 -5.56 -25.44 8.82
CA GLY A 177 -6.48 -24.56 9.55
C GLY A 177 -5.83 -23.63 10.58
N ARG A 178 -4.56 -23.84 10.97
CA ARG A 178 -3.86 -23.06 12.00
C ARG A 178 -2.91 -22.01 11.43
N ASP A 179 -2.35 -22.27 10.25
CA ASP A 179 -1.44 -21.34 9.56
C ASP A 179 -2.22 -20.33 8.72
N LYS A 180 -2.38 -19.13 9.28
CA LYS A 180 -2.98 -18.01 8.54
C LYS A 180 -1.89 -17.25 7.79
N LYS A 181 -2.07 -17.08 6.48
CA LYS A 181 -1.13 -16.40 5.58
C LYS A 181 -1.71 -15.08 5.09
N VAL A 182 -0.82 -14.21 4.62
CA VAL A 182 -1.25 -13.00 3.90
C VAL A 182 -1.98 -13.45 2.63
N THR A 183 -3.23 -13.05 2.52
CA THR A 183 -4.17 -13.50 1.48
C THR A 183 -4.74 -12.26 0.81
N VAL A 184 -4.80 -12.25 -0.51
CA VAL A 184 -5.56 -11.28 -1.30
C VAL A 184 -6.94 -11.85 -1.58
N ASN A 185 -7.99 -11.02 -1.52
CA ASN A 185 -9.34 -11.48 -1.85
C ASN A 185 -9.38 -12.07 -3.26
N HIS A 186 -8.92 -11.30 -4.25
CA HIS A 186 -8.72 -11.76 -5.61
C HIS A 186 -7.60 -10.96 -6.30
N GLN A 187 -6.81 -11.60 -7.19
CA GLN A 187 -5.69 -10.94 -7.85
C GLN A 187 -6.11 -9.77 -8.74
N LEU A 188 -7.26 -9.87 -9.41
CA LEU A 188 -7.76 -8.80 -10.30
C LEU A 188 -8.02 -7.50 -9.54
N LEU A 189 -8.34 -7.56 -8.26
CA LEU A 189 -8.50 -6.38 -7.40
C LEU A 189 -7.15 -5.77 -6.98
N CYS A 190 -6.03 -6.45 -7.24
CA CYS A 190 -4.71 -5.98 -6.86
C CYS A 190 -4.14 -5.02 -7.92
N HIS A 191 -3.98 -3.75 -7.56
CA HIS A 191 -3.38 -2.74 -8.44
C HIS A 191 -1.88 -2.95 -8.70
N SER A 192 -1.25 -4.00 -8.18
CA SER A 192 0.20 -4.23 -8.26
C SER A 192 1.03 -2.99 -7.89
N CYS A 193 0.53 -2.17 -6.95
CA CYS A 193 1.16 -0.90 -6.57
C CYS A 193 2.46 -1.07 -5.78
N GLY A 194 2.78 -2.30 -5.34
CA GLY A 194 4.00 -2.64 -4.60
C GLY A 194 4.07 -2.07 -3.19
N LYS A 195 3.00 -1.45 -2.65
CA LYS A 195 3.02 -0.89 -1.29
C LYS A 195 3.35 -1.94 -0.25
N CYS A 196 2.79 -3.16 -0.39
CA CYS A 196 3.07 -4.30 0.49
C CYS A 196 4.56 -4.68 0.53
N ALA A 197 5.28 -4.57 -0.60
CA ALA A 197 6.72 -4.79 -0.68
C ALA A 197 7.51 -3.62 -0.08
N ARG A 198 7.12 -2.39 -0.37
CA ARG A 198 7.78 -1.17 0.11
C ARG A 198 7.78 -1.03 1.63
N VAL A 199 6.72 -1.54 2.29
CA VAL A 199 6.57 -1.50 3.76
C VAL A 199 7.02 -2.78 4.45
N CYS A 200 7.37 -3.84 3.71
CA CYS A 200 7.71 -5.13 4.28
C CYS A 200 9.02 -5.08 5.09
N PRO A 201 9.02 -5.42 6.40
CA PRO A 201 10.24 -5.44 7.19
C PRO A 201 11.27 -6.46 6.69
N MET A 202 10.80 -7.56 6.10
CA MET A 202 11.64 -8.62 5.53
C MET A 202 12.00 -8.38 4.07
N GLN A 203 11.53 -7.26 3.47
CA GLN A 203 11.74 -6.88 2.07
C GLN A 203 11.27 -7.92 1.06
N LEU A 204 10.16 -8.58 1.38
CA LEU A 204 9.48 -9.53 0.50
C LEU A 204 8.50 -8.79 -0.43
N GLU A 205 8.13 -9.41 -1.54
CA GLU A 205 7.27 -8.80 -2.57
C GLU A 205 5.94 -9.58 -2.75
N PRO A 206 4.99 -9.51 -1.79
CA PRO A 206 3.77 -10.33 -1.81
C PRO A 206 2.96 -10.19 -3.10
N TYR A 207 2.86 -8.98 -3.66
CA TYR A 207 2.06 -8.70 -4.86
C TYR A 207 2.51 -9.50 -6.10
N ARG A 208 3.75 -10.02 -6.12
CA ARG A 208 4.27 -10.82 -7.23
C ARG A 208 3.86 -12.29 -7.19
N GLU A 209 3.49 -12.80 -6.02
CA GLU A 209 3.13 -14.20 -5.84
C GLU A 209 1.64 -14.47 -6.02
N PHE A 210 0.81 -13.43 -5.98
CA PHE A 210 -0.62 -13.57 -6.20
C PHE A 210 -0.92 -13.85 -7.67
N THR A 211 -1.68 -14.93 -7.92
CA THR A 211 -2.16 -15.31 -9.23
C THR A 211 -3.67 -15.59 -9.16
N VAL A 212 -4.32 -15.77 -10.30
CA VAL A 212 -5.75 -16.11 -10.36
C VAL A 212 -6.06 -17.40 -9.58
N SER A 213 -5.12 -18.36 -9.57
CA SER A 213 -5.27 -19.65 -8.87
C SER A 213 -4.66 -19.68 -7.47
N ASN A 214 -3.82 -18.70 -7.11
CA ASN A 214 -3.15 -18.62 -5.81
C ASN A 214 -3.28 -17.21 -5.21
N ASN A 215 -4.18 -17.08 -4.27
CA ASN A 215 -4.42 -15.84 -3.56
C ASN A 215 -3.66 -15.73 -2.22
N GLN A 216 -2.81 -16.71 -1.87
CA GLN A 216 -2.02 -16.70 -0.64
C GLN A 216 -0.52 -16.44 -0.89
N PHE A 217 0.08 -15.64 -0.03
CA PHE A 217 1.52 -15.41 -0.01
C PHE A 217 2.24 -16.53 0.73
N ASN A 218 3.04 -17.33 0.00
CA ASN A 218 3.60 -18.57 0.50
C ASN A 218 5.08 -18.50 0.93
N ASP A 219 5.74 -17.34 0.82
CA ASP A 219 7.14 -17.19 1.22
C ASP A 219 7.35 -17.55 2.71
N GLU A 220 8.20 -18.54 2.96
CA GLU A 220 8.52 -19.06 4.30
C GLU A 220 9.20 -18.01 5.20
N LYS A 221 9.82 -16.96 4.62
CA LYS A 221 10.41 -15.84 5.36
C LYS A 221 9.36 -14.83 5.86
N CYS A 222 8.09 -14.98 5.46
CA CYS A 222 7.02 -14.11 5.93
C CYS A 222 6.79 -14.28 7.44
N ILE A 223 6.98 -13.19 8.18
CA ILE A 223 6.83 -13.15 9.65
C ILE A 223 5.41 -12.81 10.10
N ARG A 224 4.46 -12.68 9.18
CA ARG A 224 3.02 -12.42 9.43
C ARG A 224 2.76 -11.24 10.36
N CYS A 225 3.51 -10.15 10.17
CA CYS A 225 3.47 -8.95 11.03
C CYS A 225 2.35 -7.97 10.70
N LEU A 226 1.46 -8.27 9.76
CA LEU A 226 0.31 -7.47 9.33
C LEU A 226 0.63 -6.10 8.69
N THR A 227 1.90 -5.70 8.60
CA THR A 227 2.27 -4.36 8.10
C THR A 227 1.79 -4.14 6.66
N CYS A 228 1.91 -5.14 5.76
CA CYS A 228 1.42 -5.06 4.39
C CYS A 228 -0.11 -4.96 4.31
N ILE A 229 -0.82 -5.67 5.18
CA ILE A 229 -2.29 -5.66 5.26
C ILE A 229 -2.79 -4.26 5.65
N LYS A 230 -2.26 -3.71 6.74
CA LYS A 230 -2.66 -2.38 7.23
C LYS A 230 -2.35 -1.25 6.24
N ASN A 231 -1.33 -1.43 5.42
CA ASN A 231 -0.89 -0.41 4.45
C ASN A 231 -1.40 -0.66 3.03
N CYS A 232 -2.24 -1.66 2.80
CA CYS A 232 -2.85 -1.89 1.50
C CYS A 232 -3.83 -0.76 1.18
N PRO A 233 -3.62 0.03 0.10
CA PRO A 233 -4.48 1.17 -0.20
C PRO A 233 -5.91 0.73 -0.55
N VAL A 234 -6.05 -0.38 -1.26
CA VAL A 234 -7.35 -0.93 -1.66
C VAL A 234 -7.93 -1.94 -0.65
N LYS A 235 -7.28 -2.15 0.50
CA LYS A 235 -7.75 -2.96 1.65
C LYS A 235 -8.16 -4.41 1.33
N ILE A 236 -7.60 -5.00 0.29
CA ILE A 236 -7.90 -6.36 -0.19
C ILE A 236 -7.05 -7.46 0.45
N LEU A 237 -6.15 -7.11 1.37
CA LEU A 237 -5.28 -8.05 2.05
C LEU A 237 -5.81 -8.40 3.44
N SER A 238 -5.79 -9.68 3.78
CA SER A 238 -6.16 -10.21 5.09
C SER A 238 -5.19 -11.31 5.55
N LEU A 239 -5.35 -11.82 6.78
CA LEU A 239 -4.77 -13.10 7.19
C LEU A 239 -5.86 -14.16 7.16
N ALA A 240 -5.68 -15.18 6.33
CA ALA A 240 -6.64 -16.27 6.19
C ALA A 240 -5.95 -17.65 6.21
N ALA A 241 -6.62 -18.65 6.75
CA ALA A 241 -6.28 -20.06 6.56
C ALA A 241 -6.61 -20.49 5.12
N ALA A 242 -6.10 -21.63 4.67
CA ALA A 242 -6.29 -22.06 3.29
C ALA A 242 -7.78 -22.21 2.90
N THR A 243 -8.61 -22.69 3.82
CA THR A 243 -10.07 -22.81 3.62
C THR A 243 -10.73 -21.43 3.48
N GLU A 244 -10.43 -20.50 4.41
CA GLU A 244 -10.91 -19.11 4.38
C GLU A 244 -10.46 -18.40 3.08
N ALA A 245 -9.24 -18.67 2.63
CA ALA A 245 -8.70 -18.09 1.41
C ALA A 245 -9.47 -18.52 0.15
N GLY A 246 -9.87 -19.80 0.09
CA GLY A 246 -10.71 -20.31 -0.98
C GLY A 246 -12.09 -19.65 -1.05
N THR A 247 -12.71 -19.39 0.12
CA THR A 247 -13.97 -18.65 0.21
C THR A 247 -13.80 -17.22 -0.25
N LEU A 248 -12.78 -16.51 0.24
CA LEU A 248 -12.47 -15.12 -0.18
C LEU A 248 -12.26 -15.00 -1.69
N LEU A 249 -11.65 -16.02 -2.31
CA LEU A 249 -11.42 -16.04 -3.75
C LEU A 249 -12.72 -16.21 -4.54
N LYS A 250 -13.64 -17.05 -4.06
CA LYS A 250 -14.92 -17.33 -4.72
C LYS A 250 -15.92 -16.19 -4.55
N ASP A 251 -15.94 -15.58 -3.35
CA ASP A 251 -16.91 -14.57 -2.97
C ASP A 251 -16.44 -13.14 -3.31
N ALA A 252 -15.29 -13.00 -4.00
CA ALA A 252 -14.76 -11.70 -4.39
C ALA A 252 -15.69 -11.01 -5.38
N ASP A 253 -16.11 -9.79 -5.02
CA ASP A 253 -16.83 -8.92 -5.95
C ASP A 253 -15.87 -8.38 -7.01
N LEU A 254 -16.04 -8.82 -8.23
CA LEU A 254 -15.21 -8.46 -9.40
C LEU A 254 -15.91 -7.51 -10.35
N GLU A 255 -17.08 -6.98 -9.99
CA GLU A 255 -17.76 -5.99 -10.82
C GLU A 255 -16.85 -4.79 -11.08
N GLY A 256 -16.74 -4.37 -12.33
CA GLY A 256 -15.80 -3.31 -12.76
C GLY A 256 -14.32 -3.76 -12.86
N PHE A 257 -14.01 -5.04 -12.57
CA PHE A 257 -12.65 -5.61 -12.66
C PHE A 257 -12.60 -6.90 -13.47
N GLN A 258 -13.70 -7.35 -14.06
CA GLN A 258 -13.83 -8.68 -14.68
C GLN A 258 -12.96 -8.87 -15.92
N VAL A 259 -12.67 -7.80 -16.66
CA VAL A 259 -11.83 -7.82 -17.86
C VAL A 259 -10.89 -6.62 -17.81
N SER A 260 -9.68 -6.83 -17.33
CA SER A 260 -8.61 -5.85 -17.53
C SER A 260 -7.79 -6.28 -18.74
N ASP A 261 -8.15 -5.76 -19.92
CA ASP A 261 -7.28 -5.88 -21.07
C ASP A 261 -5.92 -5.21 -20.79
N GLN A 262 -4.87 -5.77 -21.35
CA GLN A 262 -3.55 -5.13 -21.34
C GLN A 262 -3.33 -4.44 -22.68
N TYR A 263 -2.92 -3.20 -22.63
CA TYR A 263 -2.63 -2.38 -23.80
C TYR A 263 -1.17 -1.94 -23.75
N ARG A 264 -0.56 -1.83 -24.92
CA ARG A 264 0.68 -1.07 -25.12
C ARG A 264 0.29 0.34 -25.49
N GLY A 265 0.92 1.31 -24.87
CA GLY A 265 0.66 2.71 -25.16
C GLY A 265 1.97 3.46 -25.43
N GLU A 266 1.85 4.54 -26.17
CA GLU A 266 2.88 5.52 -26.40
C GLU A 266 2.40 6.88 -25.92
N ILE A 267 3.24 7.61 -25.21
CA ILE A 267 2.94 8.98 -24.81
C ILE A 267 3.12 9.88 -26.03
N VAL A 268 2.01 10.44 -26.53
CA VAL A 268 2.00 11.32 -27.71
C VAL A 268 1.89 12.79 -27.33
N GLY A 269 1.61 13.11 -26.06
CA GLY A 269 1.56 14.48 -25.59
C GLY A 269 1.79 14.58 -24.08
N VAL A 270 2.50 15.63 -23.67
CA VAL A 270 2.75 16.00 -22.27
C VAL A 270 2.43 17.48 -22.09
N LYS A 271 1.34 17.77 -21.40
CA LYS A 271 0.93 19.14 -21.08
C LYS A 271 1.18 19.44 -19.61
N GLU A 272 1.97 20.46 -19.31
CA GLU A 272 2.14 20.96 -17.95
C GLU A 272 0.94 21.85 -17.60
N LEU A 273 0.03 21.34 -16.76
CA LEU A 273 -1.13 22.11 -16.29
C LEU A 273 -0.71 23.07 -15.16
N LYS A 274 0.18 22.60 -14.28
CA LYS A 274 0.80 23.38 -13.18
C LYS A 274 2.20 22.79 -12.92
N LYS A 275 3.06 23.51 -12.22
CA LYS A 275 4.44 23.12 -11.89
C LYS A 275 4.61 21.67 -11.40
N ASN A 276 3.60 21.12 -10.73
CA ASN A 276 3.60 19.77 -10.18
C ASN A 276 2.43 18.90 -10.69
N ILE A 277 1.74 19.34 -11.75
CA ILE A 277 0.62 18.60 -12.35
C ILE A 277 0.82 18.56 -13.86
N ARG A 278 0.87 17.35 -14.41
CA ARG A 278 0.96 17.11 -15.86
C ARG A 278 -0.18 16.24 -16.32
N GLU A 279 -0.68 16.55 -17.49
CA GLU A 279 -1.55 15.68 -18.27
C GLU A 279 -0.72 14.96 -19.32
N PHE A 280 -0.92 13.64 -19.41
CA PHE A 280 -0.28 12.78 -20.39
C PHE A 280 -1.34 12.25 -21.35
N THR A 281 -1.16 12.47 -22.63
CA THR A 281 -1.97 11.86 -23.68
C THR A 281 -1.27 10.59 -24.15
N ILE A 282 -1.96 9.48 -24.10
CA ILE A 282 -1.43 8.15 -24.40
C ILE A 282 -2.22 7.56 -25.56
N LYS A 283 -1.53 7.27 -26.66
CA LYS A 283 -2.07 6.55 -27.80
C LYS A 283 -1.94 5.05 -27.58
N LEU A 284 -3.04 4.32 -27.73
CA LEU A 284 -3.04 2.86 -27.64
C LEU A 284 -2.55 2.29 -28.98
N LEU A 285 -1.57 1.40 -28.93
CA LEU A 285 -0.91 0.82 -30.11
C LEU A 285 -1.52 -0.51 -30.53
N ASP A 286 -2.29 -1.13 -29.68
CA ASP A 286 -2.98 -2.37 -30.00
C ASP A 286 -4.25 -2.06 -30.83
N SER A 287 -4.62 -2.98 -31.70
CA SER A 287 -5.81 -2.82 -32.59
C SER A 287 -7.14 -2.74 -31.86
N LYS A 288 -7.15 -2.92 -30.54
CA LYS A 288 -8.35 -2.84 -29.70
C LYS A 288 -8.51 -1.43 -29.14
N SER A 289 -9.64 -0.80 -29.40
CA SER A 289 -10.03 0.43 -28.72
C SER A 289 -10.44 0.16 -27.26
N MET A 290 -10.16 1.09 -26.37
CA MET A 290 -10.60 1.03 -24.99
C MET A 290 -11.99 1.66 -24.85
N LYS A 291 -13.01 0.84 -24.57
CA LYS A 291 -14.35 1.36 -24.25
C LYS A 291 -14.36 1.90 -22.83
N LEU A 292 -14.43 3.21 -22.70
CA LEU A 292 -14.38 3.92 -21.44
C LEU A 292 -15.72 4.55 -21.09
N THR A 293 -16.12 4.39 -19.83
CA THR A 293 -17.16 5.19 -19.20
C THR A 293 -16.49 6.21 -18.29
N PRO A 294 -16.90 7.49 -18.30
CA PRO A 294 -16.36 8.49 -17.40
C PRO A 294 -16.40 8.03 -15.93
N GLY A 295 -15.35 8.35 -15.19
CA GLY A 295 -15.15 7.89 -13.81
C GLY A 295 -14.33 6.60 -13.68
N GLN A 296 -14.08 5.87 -14.76
CA GLN A 296 -13.17 4.74 -14.75
C GLN A 296 -11.71 5.17 -14.70
N PHE A 297 -10.87 4.27 -14.17
CA PHE A 297 -9.42 4.46 -14.09
C PHE A 297 -8.67 3.36 -14.86
N VAL A 298 -7.41 3.63 -15.13
CA VAL A 298 -6.47 2.67 -15.70
C VAL A 298 -5.28 2.47 -14.78
N LEU A 299 -4.67 1.29 -14.81
CA LEU A 299 -3.40 1.01 -14.15
C LEU A 299 -2.27 1.23 -15.14
N VAL A 300 -1.42 2.21 -14.88
CA VAL A 300 -0.27 2.58 -15.71
C VAL A 300 1.01 2.00 -15.12
N GLU A 301 1.80 1.31 -15.93
CA GLU A 301 3.10 0.76 -15.52
C GLU A 301 4.10 1.89 -15.29
N VAL A 302 4.57 2.04 -14.05
CA VAL A 302 5.55 3.07 -13.67
C VAL A 302 6.97 2.52 -13.57
N GLU A 303 7.13 1.20 -13.40
CA GLU A 303 8.42 0.52 -13.33
C GLU A 303 8.28 -0.94 -13.79
N GLY A 304 8.72 -1.22 -15.03
CA GLY A 304 8.56 -2.53 -15.66
C GLY A 304 9.35 -3.66 -15.00
N GLU A 305 10.60 -3.40 -14.56
CA GLU A 305 11.45 -4.41 -13.90
C GLU A 305 10.79 -5.02 -12.65
N ARG A 306 10.00 -4.20 -11.94
CA ARG A 306 9.25 -4.63 -10.75
C ARG A 306 7.79 -4.93 -11.02
N GLY A 307 7.28 -4.67 -12.21
CA GLY A 307 5.86 -4.80 -12.54
C GLY A 307 4.99 -3.91 -11.65
N LEU A 308 5.40 -2.65 -11.44
CA LEU A 308 4.68 -1.70 -10.60
C LEU A 308 3.74 -0.84 -11.42
N TYR A 309 2.52 -0.78 -10.97
CA TYR A 309 1.46 0.03 -11.57
C TYR A 309 0.94 1.09 -10.61
N ARG A 310 0.31 2.13 -11.18
CA ARG A 310 -0.48 3.13 -10.43
C ARG A 310 -1.82 3.33 -11.12
N ALA A 311 -2.85 3.47 -10.30
CA ALA A 311 -4.18 3.83 -10.76
C ALA A 311 -4.23 5.33 -11.07
N TYR A 312 -4.76 5.67 -12.25
CA TYR A 312 -5.08 7.04 -12.63
C TYR A 312 -6.46 7.06 -13.28
N THR A 313 -7.32 7.92 -12.78
CA THR A 313 -8.61 8.18 -13.40
C THR A 313 -8.38 8.80 -14.76
N VAL A 314 -9.13 8.35 -15.76
CA VAL A 314 -9.05 8.89 -17.12
C VAL A 314 -9.59 10.30 -17.12
N SER A 315 -8.78 11.27 -17.59
CA SER A 315 -9.12 12.69 -17.68
C SER A 315 -9.72 13.09 -19.03
N SER A 316 -9.44 12.30 -20.05
CA SER A 316 -9.98 12.47 -21.40
C SER A 316 -9.87 11.17 -22.19
N ALA A 317 -10.71 11.01 -23.21
CA ALA A 317 -10.59 9.91 -24.17
C ALA A 317 -10.92 10.39 -25.59
N GLY A 318 -10.25 9.82 -26.58
CA GLY A 318 -10.60 9.97 -27.98
C GLY A 318 -11.93 9.29 -28.28
N ARG A 319 -12.70 9.82 -29.24
CA ARG A 319 -14.04 9.28 -29.62
C ARG A 319 -14.00 7.82 -30.05
N ASP A 320 -12.90 7.38 -30.64
CA ASP A 320 -12.70 6.01 -31.11
C ASP A 320 -12.06 5.10 -30.03
N GLY A 321 -11.74 5.64 -28.85
CA GLY A 321 -11.07 4.93 -27.78
C GLY A 321 -9.61 4.53 -28.06
N SER A 322 -8.98 5.15 -29.08
CA SER A 322 -7.58 4.93 -29.43
C SER A 322 -6.60 5.76 -28.58
N GLU A 323 -7.09 6.82 -27.96
CA GLU A 323 -6.30 7.71 -27.11
C GLU A 323 -6.98 7.93 -25.76
N ILE A 324 -6.16 8.00 -24.71
CA ILE A 324 -6.63 8.32 -23.35
C ILE A 324 -5.72 9.37 -22.72
N GLY A 325 -6.31 10.24 -21.91
CA GLY A 325 -5.60 11.20 -21.07
C GLY A 325 -5.60 10.78 -19.60
N ILE A 326 -4.48 11.00 -18.92
CA ILE A 326 -4.35 10.87 -17.47
C ILE A 326 -3.70 12.10 -16.89
N THR A 327 -4.20 12.58 -15.75
CA THR A 327 -3.64 13.74 -15.06
C THR A 327 -2.96 13.31 -13.78
N VAL A 328 -1.69 13.64 -13.66
CA VAL A 328 -0.82 13.19 -12.59
C VAL A 328 -0.31 14.37 -11.77
N LYS A 329 -0.60 14.36 -10.48
CA LYS A 329 0.01 15.29 -9.52
C LYS A 329 1.27 14.65 -8.94
N ARG A 330 2.40 15.37 -9.05
CA ARG A 330 3.66 14.98 -8.44
C ARG A 330 3.58 15.17 -6.93
N LEU A 331 3.86 14.11 -6.17
CA LEU A 331 3.97 14.14 -4.72
C LEU A 331 5.45 14.17 -4.32
N GLU A 332 5.82 14.95 -3.32
CA GLU A 332 7.22 15.13 -2.88
C GLU A 332 7.87 13.77 -2.56
N ASP A 333 7.21 12.91 -1.80
CA ASP A 333 7.67 11.56 -1.44
C ASP A 333 7.00 10.45 -2.26
N GLY A 334 6.32 10.81 -3.36
CA GLY A 334 5.56 9.89 -4.20
C GLY A 334 6.46 9.07 -5.13
N TYR A 335 6.71 7.79 -4.83
CA TYR A 335 7.56 6.95 -5.67
C TYR A 335 7.10 6.88 -7.13
N GLY A 336 5.82 6.55 -7.36
CA GLY A 336 5.27 6.41 -8.72
C GLY A 336 5.19 7.75 -9.47
N SER A 337 4.65 8.80 -8.84
CA SER A 337 4.51 10.12 -9.48
C SER A 337 5.85 10.75 -9.83
N ASN A 338 6.91 10.55 -9.00
CA ASN A 338 8.24 11.01 -9.34
C ASN A 338 8.83 10.26 -10.53
N LEU A 339 8.65 8.92 -10.62
CA LEU A 339 9.09 8.14 -11.78
C LEU A 339 8.40 8.57 -13.07
N LEU A 340 7.10 8.88 -13.01
CA LEU A 340 6.35 9.38 -14.17
C LEU A 340 6.92 10.72 -14.65
N PHE A 341 7.14 11.67 -13.76
CA PHE A 341 7.69 12.97 -14.09
C PHE A 341 9.14 12.91 -14.63
N GLU A 342 9.92 11.89 -14.23
CA GLU A 342 11.30 11.70 -14.69
C GLU A 342 11.39 10.96 -16.03
N LYS A 343 10.54 9.93 -16.23
CA LYS A 343 10.67 8.99 -17.34
C LYS A 343 9.66 9.23 -18.47
N PHE A 344 8.47 9.75 -18.14
CA PHE A 344 7.40 9.90 -19.11
C PHE A 344 7.55 11.20 -19.89
N ARG A 345 7.90 11.03 -21.16
CA ARG A 345 8.04 12.08 -22.17
C ARG A 345 7.46 11.56 -23.47
N GLU A 346 7.21 12.42 -24.43
CA GLU A 346 6.72 12.03 -25.76
C GLU A 346 7.61 10.96 -26.37
N GLY A 347 7.00 9.95 -26.99
CA GLY A 347 7.66 8.75 -27.51
C GLY A 347 7.91 7.66 -26.46
N ALA A 348 7.64 7.88 -25.18
CA ALA A 348 7.84 6.86 -24.15
C ALA A 348 6.78 5.76 -24.23
N MET A 349 7.24 4.51 -24.24
CA MET A 349 6.38 3.32 -24.26
C MET A 349 6.02 2.87 -22.85
N LEU A 350 4.78 2.42 -22.66
CA LEU A 350 4.27 1.96 -21.38
C LEU A 350 3.21 0.86 -21.56
N LYS A 351 2.93 0.13 -20.47
CA LYS A 351 1.83 -0.82 -20.42
C LYS A 351 0.70 -0.27 -19.57
N ILE A 352 -0.52 -0.53 -20.02
CA ILE A 352 -1.75 -0.08 -19.37
C ILE A 352 -2.63 -1.31 -19.15
N LYS A 353 -3.33 -1.34 -18.02
CA LYS A 353 -4.39 -2.31 -17.75
C LYS A 353 -5.67 -1.54 -17.46
N GLY A 354 -6.76 -1.97 -18.04
CA GLY A 354 -8.04 -1.31 -17.83
C GLY A 354 -9.03 -1.56 -18.98
N PRO A 355 -10.18 -0.85 -18.99
CA PRO A 355 -10.60 0.08 -17.93
C PRO A 355 -11.03 -0.65 -16.66
N MET A 356 -11.02 0.05 -15.53
CA MET A 356 -11.39 -0.49 -14.22
C MET A 356 -12.17 0.54 -13.40
N GLY A 357 -12.85 0.04 -12.37
CA GLY A 357 -13.59 0.86 -11.41
C GLY A 357 -15.09 0.85 -11.67
N LYS A 358 -15.86 0.95 -10.56
CA LYS A 358 -17.33 1.02 -10.58
C LYS A 358 -17.87 2.14 -9.69
N GLU A 359 -17.03 2.70 -8.82
CA GLU A 359 -17.48 3.64 -7.78
C GLU A 359 -17.93 5.00 -8.34
N LEU A 360 -17.33 5.46 -9.43
CA LEU A 360 -17.62 6.74 -10.05
C LEU A 360 -18.15 6.61 -11.49
N LEU A 361 -18.83 5.54 -11.84
CA LEU A 361 -19.37 5.40 -13.20
C LEU A 361 -20.43 6.46 -13.48
N ILE A 362 -20.16 7.33 -14.46
CA ILE A 362 -21.03 8.43 -14.87
C ILE A 362 -21.52 8.13 -16.28
N ASP A 363 -22.69 7.50 -16.37
CA ASP A 363 -23.26 7.01 -17.64
C ASP A 363 -24.35 7.91 -18.25
N GLY A 364 -24.66 9.03 -17.60
CA GLY A 364 -25.66 10.00 -18.09
C GLY A 364 -27.11 9.55 -18.01
N LYS A 365 -27.42 8.47 -17.31
CA LYS A 365 -28.81 7.98 -17.17
C LYS A 365 -29.64 8.75 -16.14
N ARG A 366 -29.02 9.68 -15.41
CA ARG A 366 -29.67 10.49 -14.37
C ARG A 366 -29.80 11.93 -14.84
N ASP A 367 -30.94 12.55 -14.57
CA ASP A 367 -31.23 13.91 -15.05
C ASP A 367 -30.58 15.01 -14.18
N LYS A 368 -30.26 14.73 -12.94
CA LYS A 368 -29.64 15.70 -12.04
C LYS A 368 -28.34 15.14 -11.42
N LEU A 369 -27.24 15.78 -11.76
CA LEU A 369 -25.90 15.37 -11.34
C LEU A 369 -25.23 16.47 -10.51
N LEU A 370 -24.68 16.10 -9.37
CA LEU A 370 -23.85 16.97 -8.54
C LEU A 370 -22.43 16.38 -8.43
N PHE A 371 -21.46 17.11 -8.95
CA PHE A 371 -20.04 16.77 -8.86
C PHE A 371 -19.38 17.62 -7.77
N VAL A 372 -18.73 16.96 -6.80
CA VAL A 372 -18.02 17.65 -5.72
C VAL A 372 -16.56 17.23 -5.73
N ALA A 373 -15.68 18.18 -5.99
CA ALA A 373 -14.25 17.94 -6.15
C ALA A 373 -13.37 18.85 -5.30
N ASN A 374 -12.20 18.36 -4.90
CA ASN A 374 -11.12 19.24 -4.50
C ASN A 374 -9.75 18.82 -5.08
N GLY A 375 -8.94 19.83 -5.42
CA GLY A 375 -7.60 19.63 -5.97
C GLY A 375 -7.60 18.75 -7.22
N ILE A 376 -6.79 17.69 -7.24
CA ILE A 376 -6.69 16.76 -8.37
C ILE A 376 -7.96 15.88 -8.56
N GLY A 377 -8.85 15.85 -7.57
CA GLY A 377 -10.13 15.14 -7.66
C GLY A 377 -11.10 15.68 -8.72
N ILE A 378 -10.76 16.79 -9.36
CA ILE A 378 -11.52 17.33 -10.50
C ILE A 378 -11.38 16.46 -11.76
N THR A 379 -10.34 15.63 -11.83
CA THR A 379 -9.96 14.86 -13.03
C THR A 379 -11.09 14.01 -13.64
N PRO A 380 -11.82 13.15 -12.89
CA PRO A 380 -12.93 12.37 -13.48
C PRO A 380 -14.04 13.25 -14.04
N PHE A 381 -14.27 14.41 -13.44
CA PHE A 381 -15.33 15.32 -13.84
C PHE A 381 -14.99 16.14 -15.10
N ALA A 382 -13.70 16.35 -15.39
CA ALA A 382 -13.27 16.94 -16.64
C ALA A 382 -13.70 16.07 -17.84
N TYR A 383 -13.42 14.77 -17.77
CA TYR A 383 -13.86 13.83 -18.80
C TYR A 383 -15.39 13.66 -18.81
N ALA A 384 -16.02 13.49 -17.63
CA ALA A 384 -17.46 13.26 -17.55
C ALA A 384 -18.28 14.44 -18.11
N THR A 385 -17.94 15.67 -17.75
CA THR A 385 -18.67 16.86 -18.20
C THR A 385 -18.57 17.02 -19.72
N LYS A 386 -17.35 16.87 -20.26
CA LYS A 386 -17.13 16.92 -21.71
C LYS A 386 -17.88 15.81 -22.46
N TYR A 387 -17.79 14.58 -21.96
CA TYR A 387 -18.47 13.41 -22.53
C TYR A 387 -20.00 13.59 -22.59
N LEU A 388 -20.58 14.07 -21.48
CA LEU A 388 -22.05 14.25 -21.39
C LEU A 388 -22.55 15.39 -22.28
N LEU A 389 -21.81 16.51 -22.37
CA LEU A 389 -22.27 17.71 -23.06
C LEU A 389 -21.86 17.76 -24.54
N GLU A 390 -20.71 17.21 -24.93
CA GLU A 390 -20.14 17.34 -26.27
C GLU A 390 -19.99 16.02 -27.04
N ASP A 391 -19.64 14.90 -26.36
CA ASP A 391 -19.18 13.68 -27.03
C ASP A 391 -20.24 12.57 -27.12
N ASN A 392 -21.39 12.70 -26.47
CA ASN A 392 -22.43 11.67 -26.45
C ASN A 392 -23.20 11.63 -27.78
N ASN A 393 -22.81 10.72 -28.67
CA ASN A 393 -23.32 10.59 -30.04
C ASN A 393 -24.82 10.17 -30.16
N SER A 394 -25.48 9.74 -29.09
CA SER A 394 -26.81 9.14 -29.17
C SER A 394 -27.95 10.01 -28.63
N SER A 395 -27.67 10.92 -27.71
CA SER A 395 -28.60 11.94 -27.21
C SER A 395 -27.85 12.96 -26.39
N LYS A 396 -27.98 14.25 -26.69
CA LYS A 396 -27.44 15.32 -25.85
C LYS A 396 -28.00 15.13 -24.43
N PHE A 397 -27.13 15.11 -23.45
CA PHE A 397 -27.55 15.10 -22.05
C PHE A 397 -28.40 16.34 -21.78
N ALA A 398 -29.69 16.13 -21.52
CA ALA A 398 -30.65 17.20 -21.30
C ALA A 398 -30.82 17.58 -19.83
N GLY A 399 -30.21 16.81 -18.94
CA GLY A 399 -30.29 17.02 -17.49
C GLY A 399 -29.39 18.16 -16.99
N GLU A 400 -29.44 18.43 -15.69
CA GLU A 400 -28.66 19.46 -15.02
C GLU A 400 -27.38 18.88 -14.42
N ILE A 401 -26.27 19.60 -14.58
CA ILE A 401 -24.99 19.30 -13.95
C ILE A 401 -24.60 20.46 -13.03
N THR A 402 -24.42 20.21 -11.75
CA THR A 402 -23.81 21.15 -10.82
C THR A 402 -22.41 20.66 -10.46
N LEU A 403 -21.38 21.47 -10.68
CA LEU A 403 -19.99 21.17 -10.39
C LEU A 403 -19.45 22.11 -9.30
N LEU A 404 -19.06 21.56 -8.16
CA LEU A 404 -18.40 22.29 -7.07
C LEU A 404 -16.90 21.93 -7.03
N TYR A 405 -16.03 22.92 -7.26
CA TYR A 405 -14.60 22.71 -7.29
C TYR A 405 -13.85 23.57 -6.28
N GLY A 406 -13.14 22.91 -5.37
CA GLY A 406 -12.36 23.57 -4.30
C GLY A 406 -10.86 23.38 -4.45
N VAL A 407 -10.13 24.49 -4.30
CA VAL A 407 -8.66 24.50 -4.25
C VAL A 407 -8.18 25.45 -3.15
N ARG A 408 -6.85 25.52 -2.93
CA ARG A 408 -6.28 26.46 -1.94
C ARG A 408 -6.20 27.87 -2.50
N HIS A 409 -5.58 28.03 -3.66
CA HIS A 409 -5.33 29.28 -4.36
C HIS A 409 -5.88 29.22 -5.77
N GLU A 410 -6.14 30.36 -6.38
CA GLU A 410 -6.65 30.44 -7.76
C GLU A 410 -5.69 29.81 -8.78
N GLU A 411 -4.39 29.96 -8.54
CA GLU A 411 -3.35 29.31 -9.34
C GLU A 411 -3.37 27.77 -9.26
N ASP A 412 -4.04 27.17 -8.28
CA ASP A 412 -4.20 25.72 -8.16
C ASP A 412 -5.34 25.16 -9.01
N LEU A 413 -6.19 26.01 -9.60
CA LEU A 413 -7.29 25.59 -10.48
C LEU A 413 -6.71 24.94 -11.74
N ILE A 414 -7.11 23.68 -12.01
CA ILE A 414 -6.85 23.01 -13.27
C ILE A 414 -8.16 22.81 -14.01
N TYR A 415 -8.14 22.79 -15.34
CA TYR A 415 -9.32 22.70 -16.19
C TYR A 415 -10.34 23.85 -16.06
N ASP A 416 -9.96 24.98 -15.44
CA ASP A 416 -10.86 26.13 -15.23
C ASP A 416 -11.39 26.69 -16.55
N ASP A 417 -10.50 26.84 -17.54
CA ASP A 417 -10.88 27.31 -18.89
C ASP A 417 -11.87 26.34 -19.58
N LEU A 418 -11.68 25.02 -19.37
CA LEU A 418 -12.58 24.01 -19.90
C LEU A 418 -14.00 24.19 -19.32
N PHE A 419 -14.12 24.24 -18.00
CA PHE A 419 -15.43 24.34 -17.36
C PHE A 419 -16.10 25.69 -17.62
N SER A 420 -15.34 26.79 -17.63
CA SER A 420 -15.86 28.12 -17.96
C SER A 420 -16.36 28.19 -19.41
N GLY A 421 -15.61 27.58 -20.35
CA GLY A 421 -16.04 27.48 -21.74
C GLY A 421 -17.31 26.62 -21.91
N LEU A 422 -17.38 25.47 -21.23
CA LEU A 422 -18.55 24.62 -21.26
C LEU A 422 -19.78 25.32 -20.66
N THR A 423 -19.64 26.06 -19.57
CA THR A 423 -20.75 26.82 -18.95
C THR A 423 -21.29 27.87 -19.88
N THR A 424 -20.46 28.51 -20.72
CA THR A 424 -20.90 29.49 -21.70
C THR A 424 -21.76 28.83 -22.81
N ASN A 425 -21.40 27.62 -23.21
CA ASN A 425 -22.06 26.92 -24.32
C ASN A 425 -23.23 26.03 -23.88
N HIS A 426 -23.31 25.67 -22.60
CA HIS A 426 -24.29 24.74 -22.05
C HIS A 426 -24.92 25.33 -20.77
N PRO A 427 -26.13 25.95 -20.88
CA PRO A 427 -26.81 26.61 -19.78
C PRO A 427 -27.25 25.66 -18.65
N ASN A 428 -27.26 24.35 -18.90
CA ASN A 428 -27.54 23.30 -17.92
C ASN A 428 -26.31 22.84 -17.11
N LEU A 429 -25.15 23.50 -17.29
CA LEU A 429 -23.97 23.30 -16.46
C LEU A 429 -23.79 24.48 -15.51
N HIS A 430 -23.83 24.23 -14.22
CA HIS A 430 -23.56 25.22 -13.16
C HIS A 430 -22.21 24.94 -12.50
N TYR A 431 -21.25 25.84 -12.67
CA TYR A 431 -19.89 25.69 -12.17
C TYR A 431 -19.60 26.67 -11.05
N TYR A 432 -19.28 26.16 -9.84
CA TYR A 432 -18.97 26.93 -8.66
C TYR A 432 -17.56 26.64 -8.16
N LYS A 433 -16.81 27.70 -7.88
CA LYS A 433 -15.42 27.64 -7.35
C LYS A 433 -15.36 28.08 -5.89
N ALA A 434 -14.54 27.41 -5.08
CA ALA A 434 -14.22 27.78 -3.72
C ALA A 434 -12.70 27.82 -3.49
N LEU A 435 -12.19 28.91 -2.95
CA LEU A 435 -10.77 29.09 -2.63
C LEU A 435 -10.58 29.15 -1.11
N SER A 436 -9.92 28.15 -0.52
CA SER A 436 -9.76 28.11 0.94
C SER A 436 -8.72 29.11 1.48
N ARG A 437 -7.86 29.65 0.60
CA ARG A 437 -6.81 30.65 0.91
C ARG A 437 -6.79 31.76 -0.15
N ALA A 438 -7.97 32.31 -0.48
CA ALA A 438 -8.06 33.38 -1.46
C ALA A 438 -7.48 34.68 -0.92
N ASP A 439 -6.65 35.31 -1.75
CA ASP A 439 -6.14 36.67 -1.51
C ASP A 439 -6.91 37.72 -2.35
N SER A 440 -7.80 37.30 -3.27
CA SER A 440 -8.56 38.18 -4.16
C SER A 440 -10.04 38.27 -3.80
N SER A 441 -10.63 39.43 -4.09
CA SER A 441 -12.05 39.73 -3.83
C SER A 441 -13.05 39.11 -4.81
N ASN A 442 -12.56 38.54 -5.91
CA ASN A 442 -13.43 38.10 -7.03
C ASN A 442 -13.88 36.63 -6.98
N THR A 443 -13.30 35.82 -6.09
CA THR A 443 -13.69 34.40 -5.98
C THR A 443 -14.10 34.10 -4.54
N ARG A 444 -15.14 33.29 -4.36
CA ARG A 444 -15.67 32.94 -3.05
C ARG A 444 -14.59 32.28 -2.18
N ARG A 445 -14.29 32.91 -1.03
CA ARG A 445 -13.42 32.34 0.01
C ARG A 445 -14.17 31.30 0.81
N GLY A 446 -13.59 30.11 1.00
CA GLY A 446 -14.18 29.01 1.79
C GLY A 446 -13.95 27.65 1.17
N TYR A 447 -14.78 26.72 1.53
CA TYR A 447 -14.73 25.33 1.05
C TYR A 447 -15.94 25.03 0.16
N VAL A 448 -15.83 24.00 -0.69
CA VAL A 448 -16.99 23.51 -1.48
C VAL A 448 -18.17 23.10 -0.61
N THR A 449 -17.88 22.64 0.61
CA THR A 449 -18.90 22.30 1.61
C THR A 449 -19.70 23.49 2.12
N ASP A 450 -19.15 24.70 2.02
CA ASP A 450 -19.89 25.93 2.39
C ASP A 450 -20.86 26.32 1.26
N ILE A 451 -20.45 26.14 0.00
CA ILE A 451 -21.35 26.29 -1.15
C ILE A 451 -22.46 25.24 -1.08
N LEU A 452 -22.11 23.99 -0.80
CA LEU A 452 -23.04 22.88 -0.71
C LEU A 452 -24.15 23.08 0.33
N LYS A 453 -23.84 23.75 1.46
CA LYS A 453 -24.84 24.06 2.50
C LYS A 453 -25.91 25.02 1.99
N GLU A 454 -25.51 25.99 1.18
CA GLU A 454 -26.41 27.05 0.70
C GLU A 454 -27.26 26.59 -0.52
N LEU A 455 -26.75 25.64 -1.30
CA LEU A 455 -27.48 25.13 -2.46
C LEU A 455 -28.71 24.30 -2.02
N GLU A 456 -29.82 24.56 -2.65
CA GLU A 456 -30.95 23.64 -2.63
C GLU A 456 -30.67 22.47 -3.55
N ILE A 457 -30.77 21.25 -3.04
CA ILE A 457 -30.46 20.03 -3.79
C ILE A 457 -31.70 19.17 -3.82
N ASP A 458 -32.14 18.84 -5.03
CA ASP A 458 -33.25 17.92 -5.24
C ASP A 458 -32.89 16.51 -4.68
N PRO A 459 -33.77 15.87 -3.91
CA PRO A 459 -33.54 14.52 -3.39
C PRO A 459 -33.26 13.45 -4.44
N LEU A 460 -33.64 13.67 -5.70
CA LEU A 460 -33.37 12.79 -6.84
C LEU A 460 -31.97 12.99 -7.45
N THR A 461 -31.19 13.95 -6.94
CA THR A 461 -29.84 14.23 -7.46
C THR A 461 -28.89 13.07 -7.16
N THR A 462 -28.17 12.63 -8.19
CA THR A 462 -27.05 11.69 -8.00
C THR A 462 -25.76 12.47 -7.78
N VAL A 463 -25.07 12.15 -6.72
CA VAL A 463 -23.89 12.89 -6.25
C VAL A 463 -22.63 12.06 -6.46
N TYR A 464 -21.62 12.66 -7.07
CA TYR A 464 -20.29 12.06 -7.26
C TYR A 464 -19.25 12.90 -6.55
N ILE A 465 -18.48 12.27 -5.67
CA ILE A 465 -17.49 12.94 -4.83
C ILE A 465 -16.11 12.41 -5.16
N CYS A 466 -15.16 13.28 -5.48
CA CYS A 466 -13.79 12.90 -5.71
C CYS A 466 -12.81 13.89 -5.07
N GLY A 467 -11.96 13.41 -4.14
CA GLY A 467 -11.00 14.28 -3.47
C GLY A 467 -10.52 13.73 -2.11
N THR A 468 -10.15 14.64 -1.23
CA THR A 468 -9.63 14.27 0.10
C THR A 468 -10.72 13.68 1.00
N LYS A 469 -10.32 12.74 1.86
CA LYS A 469 -11.25 12.09 2.80
C LYS A 469 -12.02 13.10 3.67
N GLY A 470 -11.35 14.14 4.18
CA GLY A 470 -12.01 15.14 5.04
C GLY A 470 -13.09 15.93 4.29
N MET A 471 -12.88 16.27 3.01
CA MET A 471 -13.89 16.91 2.18
C MET A 471 -15.06 15.96 1.92
N ALA A 472 -14.76 14.70 1.57
CA ALA A 472 -15.80 13.71 1.30
C ALA A 472 -16.67 13.41 2.53
N ASP A 473 -16.04 13.18 3.69
CA ASP A 473 -16.75 12.91 4.95
C ASP A 473 -17.72 14.07 5.27
N ARG A 474 -17.25 15.33 5.16
CA ARG A 474 -18.10 16.52 5.43
C ARG A 474 -19.19 16.70 4.39
N THR A 475 -18.90 16.42 3.11
CA THR A 475 -19.91 16.45 2.05
C THR A 475 -21.02 15.45 2.32
N MET A 476 -20.68 14.21 2.70
CA MET A 476 -21.66 13.16 3.01
C MET A 476 -22.53 13.52 4.23
N GLU A 477 -21.99 14.17 5.26
CA GLU A 477 -22.75 14.68 6.40
C GLU A 477 -23.81 15.69 5.93
N ILE A 478 -23.43 16.72 5.16
CA ILE A 478 -24.35 17.75 4.66
C ILE A 478 -25.42 17.16 3.75
N LEU A 479 -25.06 16.23 2.86
CA LEU A 479 -26.01 15.56 1.98
C LEU A 479 -27.03 14.74 2.78
N SER A 480 -26.60 14.09 3.85
CA SER A 480 -27.49 13.36 4.77
C SER A 480 -28.47 14.31 5.48
N GLU A 481 -27.98 15.49 5.95
CA GLU A 481 -28.82 16.55 6.55
C GLU A 481 -29.87 17.08 5.55
N LYS A 482 -29.51 17.13 4.24
CA LYS A 482 -30.41 17.56 3.16
C LYS A 482 -31.32 16.43 2.63
N GLY A 483 -31.29 15.24 3.23
CA GLY A 483 -32.18 14.12 2.87
C GLY A 483 -31.77 13.36 1.59
N ILE A 484 -30.54 13.53 1.09
CA ILE A 484 -30.05 12.78 -0.08
C ILE A 484 -29.80 11.31 0.32
N PRO A 485 -30.40 10.34 -0.38
CA PRO A 485 -30.21 8.92 -0.10
C PRO A 485 -28.75 8.47 -0.28
N LYS A 486 -28.24 7.62 0.63
CA LYS A 486 -26.86 7.12 0.57
C LYS A 486 -26.53 6.37 -0.73
N ASN A 487 -27.51 5.68 -1.30
CA ASN A 487 -27.35 4.95 -2.57
C ASN A 487 -27.25 5.86 -3.80
N SER A 488 -27.56 7.16 -3.65
CA SER A 488 -27.38 8.18 -4.69
C SER A 488 -26.04 8.90 -4.55
N VAL A 489 -25.19 8.54 -3.57
CA VAL A 489 -23.89 9.19 -3.33
C VAL A 489 -22.76 8.21 -3.64
N HIS A 490 -21.96 8.56 -4.63
CA HIS A 490 -20.80 7.81 -5.11
C HIS A 490 -19.51 8.52 -4.71
N TYR A 491 -18.54 7.78 -4.17
CA TYR A 491 -17.30 8.35 -3.66
C TYR A 491 -16.07 7.50 -3.98
N GLU A 492 -15.06 8.13 -4.57
CA GLU A 492 -13.73 7.54 -4.73
C GLU A 492 -12.69 8.25 -3.86
N ASN A 493 -11.98 7.46 -3.06
CA ASN A 493 -10.92 7.97 -2.19
C ASN A 493 -9.57 7.97 -2.90
N LEU A 494 -9.09 9.13 -3.35
CA LEU A 494 -7.79 9.30 -4.00
C LEU A 494 -6.60 9.34 -3.01
N SER A 495 -6.82 9.29 -1.70
CA SER A 495 -5.78 9.40 -0.68
C SER A 495 -5.08 8.07 -0.34
N ALA A 496 -4.97 7.14 -1.28
CA ALA A 496 -4.32 5.84 -1.09
C ALA A 496 -2.80 5.85 -1.32
#